data_08e5c3aba4374237b54a2a5c647d68e9
#
_entry.id   08e5c3aba4374237b54a2a5c647d68e9
#
_cell.length_a   1.000
_cell.length_b   1.000
_cell.length_c   1.000
_cell.angle_alpha   90.00
_cell.angle_beta   90.00
_cell.angle_gamma   90.00
#
_symmetry.space_group_name_H-M   'P 1'
#
loop_
_entity.id
_entity.type
_entity.pdbx_description
1 polymer ?
#
loop_
_entity_poly.entity_id
_entity_poly.type
_entity_poly.pdbx_seq_one_letter_code
_entity_poly.pdbx_strand_id
1 'polypeptide(L)' 'MPGIGLDELPAGNDAEILNLFGGGSIVSRLAALGFVPGMRVSMVQNRGHGPLIVSVINTRVALGRREAVSIRARRITA' A
#
# COMPACT_ATOMS: atom_id res chain seq x y z
N MET A 1 -11.46 -11.21 8.31
CA MET A 1 -10.30 -11.24 7.40
C MET A 1 -9.19 -10.37 7.96
N PRO A 2 -8.00 -10.89 8.09
CA PRO A 2 -6.88 -10.07 8.59
C PRO A 2 -6.47 -9.02 7.58
N GLY A 3 -6.01 -7.89 8.10
CA GLY A 3 -5.50 -6.83 7.26
C GLY A 3 -6.51 -5.75 6.94
N ILE A 4 -5.99 -4.71 6.32
CA ILE A 4 -6.75 -3.53 5.91
C ILE A 4 -6.36 -3.18 4.47
N GLY A 5 -7.18 -2.36 3.82
CA GLY A 5 -6.74 -1.74 2.57
C GLY A 5 -5.63 -0.75 2.87
N LEU A 6 -4.67 -0.63 1.98
CA LEU A 6 -3.55 0.28 2.20
C LEU A 6 -4.02 1.74 2.34
N ASP A 7 -5.15 2.07 1.75
CA ASP A 7 -5.77 3.39 1.88
C ASP A 7 -6.18 3.73 3.32
N GLU A 8 -6.33 2.71 4.16
CA GLU A 8 -6.72 2.89 5.55
C GLU A 8 -5.53 3.03 6.50
N LEU A 9 -4.31 2.88 6.01
CA LEU A 9 -3.11 2.97 6.85
C LEU A 9 -2.80 4.45 7.12
N PRO A 10 -2.79 4.87 8.39
CA PRO A 10 -2.48 6.27 8.71
C PRO A 10 -1.04 6.62 8.38
N ALA A 11 -0.80 7.90 8.07
CA ALA A 11 0.56 8.40 7.87
C ALA A 11 1.41 8.13 9.12
N GLY A 12 2.67 7.77 8.88
CA GLY A 12 3.60 7.44 9.95
C GLY A 12 3.58 5.99 10.38
N ASN A 13 2.67 5.18 9.83
CA ASN A 13 2.57 3.76 10.16
C ASN A 13 3.18 2.89 9.08
N ASP A 14 3.62 1.71 9.49
CA ASP A 14 4.18 0.70 8.59
C ASP A 14 3.21 -0.45 8.43
N ALA A 15 3.33 -1.16 7.33
CA ALA A 15 2.52 -2.35 7.07
C ALA A 15 3.31 -3.34 6.22
N GLU A 16 2.87 -4.59 6.28
CA GLU A 16 3.36 -5.65 5.42
C GLU A 16 2.30 -5.97 4.38
N ILE A 17 2.70 -6.03 3.13
CA ILE A 17 1.77 -6.38 2.05
C ILE A 17 1.36 -7.85 2.18
N LEU A 18 0.06 -8.10 2.17
CA LEU A 18 -0.47 -9.46 2.25
C LEU A 18 -0.87 -9.97 0.86
N ASN A 19 -1.65 -9.19 0.14
CA ASN A 19 -2.18 -9.57 -1.17
C ASN A 19 -2.48 -8.35 -2.01
N LEU A 20 -2.53 -8.56 -3.31
CA LEU A 20 -2.99 -7.57 -4.28
C LEU A 20 -4.26 -8.09 -4.95
N PHE A 21 -5.22 -7.21 -5.15
CA PHE A 21 -6.49 -7.53 -5.78
C PHE A 21 -6.75 -6.61 -6.97
N GLY A 22 -7.66 -7.01 -7.84
CA GLY A 22 -8.07 -6.20 -8.97
C GLY A 22 -7.65 -6.79 -10.30
N GLY A 23 -7.79 -6.03 -11.37
CA GLY A 23 -7.44 -6.48 -12.70
C GLY A 23 -5.94 -6.72 -12.86
N GLY A 24 -5.59 -7.57 -13.83
CA GLY A 24 -4.20 -7.96 -14.05
C GLY A 24 -3.26 -6.79 -14.30
N SER A 25 -3.73 -5.74 -15.00
CA SER A 25 -2.88 -4.58 -15.28
C SER A 25 -2.55 -3.79 -14.02
N ILE A 26 -3.52 -3.66 -13.10
CA ILE A 26 -3.28 -2.98 -11.81
C ILE A 26 -2.30 -3.79 -10.97
N VAL A 27 -2.53 -5.10 -10.86
CA VAL A 27 -1.68 -5.97 -10.06
C VAL A 27 -0.25 -5.97 -10.61
N SER A 28 -0.09 -6.10 -11.93
CA SER A 28 1.23 -6.08 -12.55
C SER A 28 1.97 -4.78 -12.30
N ARG A 29 1.27 -3.66 -12.43
CA ARG A 29 1.86 -2.34 -12.22
C ARG A 29 2.31 -2.16 -10.77
N LEU A 30 1.47 -2.52 -9.82
CA LEU A 30 1.80 -2.39 -8.40
C LEU A 30 2.95 -3.31 -8.01
N ALA A 31 2.95 -4.54 -8.53
CA ALA A 31 4.04 -5.47 -8.27
C ALA A 31 5.37 -4.93 -8.81
N ALA A 32 5.34 -4.32 -10.00
CA ALA A 32 6.53 -3.72 -10.60
C ALA A 32 7.09 -2.57 -9.77
N LEU A 33 6.23 -1.89 -9.01
CA LEU A 33 6.66 -0.82 -8.12
C LEU A 33 7.19 -1.33 -6.77
N GLY A 34 7.08 -2.63 -6.52
CA GLY A 34 7.57 -3.24 -5.29
C GLY A 34 6.48 -3.63 -4.30
N PHE A 35 5.20 -3.43 -4.64
CA PHE A 35 4.09 -3.82 -3.77
C PHE A 35 3.78 -5.30 -3.95
N VAL A 36 4.63 -6.14 -3.37
CA VAL A 36 4.49 -7.58 -3.47
C VAL A 36 4.24 -8.18 -2.09
N PRO A 37 3.57 -9.33 -1.99
CA PRO A 37 3.34 -9.96 -0.69
C PRO A 37 4.65 -10.14 0.09
N GLY A 38 4.60 -9.80 1.37
CA GLY A 38 5.76 -9.85 2.25
C GLY A 38 6.58 -8.57 2.31
N MET A 39 6.38 -7.64 1.39
CA MET A 39 7.11 -6.39 1.38
C MET A 39 6.62 -5.46 2.48
N ARG A 40 7.55 -4.84 3.21
CA ARG A 40 7.22 -3.83 4.20
C ARG A 40 7.16 -2.45 3.53
N VAL A 41 6.13 -1.69 3.85
CA VAL A 41 5.94 -0.34 3.34
C VAL A 41 5.64 0.62 4.48
N SER A 42 5.87 1.90 4.24
CA SER A 42 5.58 2.96 5.22
C SER A 42 4.67 4.00 4.58
N MET A 43 3.60 4.36 5.27
CA MET A 43 2.72 5.43 4.80
C MET A 43 3.36 6.78 5.13
N VAL A 44 3.70 7.54 4.10
CA VAL A 44 4.32 8.86 4.26
C VAL A 44 3.26 9.95 4.35
N GLN A 45 2.24 9.86 3.51
CA GLN A 45 1.17 10.84 3.47
C GLN A 45 -0.17 10.17 3.20
N ASN A 46 -1.14 10.44 4.05
CA ASN A 46 -2.51 9.99 3.87
C ASN A 46 -3.43 10.97 4.58
N ARG A 47 -4.07 11.84 3.81
CA ARG A 47 -4.94 12.91 4.35
C ARG A 47 -6.40 12.49 4.42
N GLY A 48 -6.73 11.24 4.15
CA GLY A 48 -8.10 10.77 4.09
C GLY A 48 -8.77 11.01 2.74
N HIS A 49 -8.18 11.81 1.89
CA HIS A 49 -8.64 12.06 0.53
C HIS A 49 -7.43 12.40 -0.34
N GLY A 50 -7.60 12.31 -1.64
CA GLY A 50 -6.51 12.56 -2.58
C GLY A 50 -5.47 11.45 -2.58
N PRO A 51 -4.35 11.65 -3.29
CA PRO A 51 -3.34 10.62 -3.42
C PRO A 51 -2.61 10.33 -2.12
N LEU A 52 -2.13 9.11 -2.02
CA LEU A 52 -1.30 8.64 -0.91
C LEU A 52 0.15 8.64 -1.36
N ILE A 53 1.06 8.86 -0.42
CA ILE A 53 2.49 8.69 -0.69
C ILE A 53 2.97 7.57 0.21
N VAL A 54 3.53 6.53 -0.40
CA VAL A 54 3.99 5.33 0.28
C VAL A 54 5.47 5.11 -0.04
N SER A 55 6.25 4.81 0.99
CA SER A 55 7.65 4.44 0.81
C SER A 55 7.75 2.93 0.67
N VAL A 56 8.34 2.49 -0.42
CA VAL A 56 8.59 1.07 -0.69
C VAL A 56 9.97 0.94 -1.33
N ILE A 57 10.81 0.05 -0.80
CA ILE A 57 12.18 -0.16 -1.27
C ILE A 57 12.94 1.18 -1.38
N ASN A 58 12.88 1.99 -0.32
CA ASN A 58 13.54 3.30 -0.25
C ASN A 58 13.10 4.29 -1.33
N THR A 59 11.95 4.07 -1.94
CA THR A 59 11.41 4.93 -2.98
C THR A 59 10.01 5.39 -2.57
N ARG A 60 9.72 6.66 -2.78
CA ARG A 60 8.38 7.19 -2.51
C ARG A 60 7.54 7.07 -3.78
N VAL A 61 6.37 6.47 -3.63
CA VAL A 61 5.45 6.25 -4.74
C VAL A 61 4.12 6.92 -4.41
N ALA A 62 3.61 7.70 -5.35
CA ALA A 62 2.28 8.28 -5.21
C ALA A 62 1.25 7.28 -5.74
N LEU A 63 0.26 6.96 -4.93
CA LEU A 63 -0.82 6.05 -5.30
C LEU A 63 -2.16 6.77 -5.26
N GLY A 64 -3.01 6.50 -6.24
CA GLY A 64 -4.40 6.89 -6.14
C GLY A 64 -5.12 5.99 -5.13
N ARG A 65 -6.23 6.47 -4.60
CA ARG A 65 -6.98 5.70 -3.61
C ARG A 65 -7.51 4.38 -4.17
N ARG A 66 -7.88 4.35 -5.45
CA ARG A 66 -8.34 3.12 -6.09
C ARG A 66 -7.24 2.07 -6.17
N GLU A 67 -6.02 2.51 -6.40
CA GLU A 67 -4.87 1.62 -6.41
C GLU A 67 -4.60 1.10 -5.01
N ALA A 68 -4.65 1.98 -4.01
CA ALA A 68 -4.38 1.61 -2.64
C ALA A 68 -5.41 0.61 -2.09
N VAL A 69 -6.68 0.75 -2.48
CA VAL A 69 -7.72 -0.19 -2.07
C VAL A 69 -7.43 -1.61 -2.57
N SER A 70 -6.72 -1.72 -3.70
CA SER A 70 -6.35 -3.02 -4.27
C SER A 70 -5.24 -3.72 -3.50
N ILE A 71 -4.63 -3.05 -2.54
CA ILE A 71 -3.53 -3.61 -1.74
C ILE A 71 -4.05 -3.93 -0.35
N ARG A 72 -4.00 -5.22 0.00
CA ARG A 72 -4.33 -5.68 1.36
C ARG A 72 -3.05 -5.76 2.17
N ALA A 73 -3.04 -5.14 3.32
CA ALA A 73 -1.84 -5.06 4.14
C ALA A 73 -2.15 -5.36 5.60
N ARG A 74 -1.12 -5.79 6.34
CA ARG A 74 -1.20 -6.01 7.77
C ARG A 74 -0.39 -4.92 8.46
N ARG A 75 -1.04 -4.17 9.32
CA ARG A 75 -0.38 -3.10 10.07
C ARG A 75 0.70 -3.68 10.99
N ILE A 76 1.86 -3.07 10.95
CA ILE A 76 2.98 -3.46 11.83
C ILE A 76 2.99 -2.47 12.99
N THR A 77 2.80 -3.01 14.20
CA THR A 77 2.90 -2.21 15.42
C THR A 77 4.20 -2.56 16.14
N ALA A 78 4.91 -1.55 16.55
CA ALA A 78 6.15 -1.75 17.28
C ALA A 78 5.88 -2.20 18.71
#